data_01a71346dcbc2a1bbfcc595a853055fc
#
_entry.id   01a71346dcbc2a1bbfcc595a853055fc
#
_cell.length_a   1.000
_cell.length_b   1.000
_cell.length_c   1.000
_cell.angle_alpha   90.00
_cell.angle_beta   90.00
_cell.angle_gamma   90.00
#
_symmetry.space_group_name_H-M   'P 1'
#
loop_
_entity.id
_entity.type
_entity.pdbx_description
1 polymer ?
#
loop_
_entity_poly.entity_id
_entity_poly.type
_entity_poly.pdbx_seq_one_letter_code
_entity_poly.pdbx_strand_id
1 'polypeptide(L)'
;MEAHKSKVVQKLGKEYDDKYNLAQKYYALLSALNNLKLTERELQLVSYTAIKGTITYANARAEFCEMYNTTTATINNIVSKLKRMGIFIKKDGKIKVNPIIVLDFDKNITLLIKLNHEEDRQNTDIIEATHNQEDGNRDGDLRESN
;
A
#
# COMPACT_ATOMS: atom_id res chain seq x y z
N MET A 1 31.02 3.08 21.30
CA MET A 1 29.87 4.01 21.35
C MET A 1 28.64 3.30 20.80
N GLU A 2 27.70 3.01 21.64
CA GLU A 2 26.42 2.53 21.19
C GLU A 2 25.69 3.67 20.48
N ALA A 3 25.28 3.40 19.24
CA ALA A 3 24.43 4.34 18.51
C ALA A 3 23.10 4.48 19.26
N HIS A 4 22.78 5.68 19.69
CA HIS A 4 21.48 5.94 20.27
C HIS A 4 20.39 5.77 19.21
N LYS A 5 19.66 4.68 19.31
CA LYS A 5 18.49 4.44 18.49
C LYS A 5 17.30 5.19 19.11
N SER A 6 16.90 6.27 18.47
CA SER A 6 15.66 6.94 18.84
C SER A 6 14.47 6.14 18.33
N LYS A 7 13.50 5.91 19.20
CA LYS A 7 12.26 5.19 18.88
C LYS A 7 11.06 6.00 19.32
N VAL A 8 10.13 6.22 18.42
CA VAL A 8 8.83 6.81 18.73
C VAL A 8 7.76 5.77 18.48
N VAL A 9 6.93 5.53 19.48
CA VAL A 9 5.72 4.70 19.33
C VAL A 9 4.52 5.61 19.54
N GLN A 10 3.72 5.76 18.52
CA GLN A 10 2.50 6.55 18.57
C GLN A 10 1.30 5.67 18.24
N LYS A 11 0.37 5.60 19.17
CA LYS A 11 -0.96 5.05 18.89
C LYS A 11 -1.85 6.18 18.41
N LEU A 12 -2.46 5.99 17.25
CA LEU A 12 -3.51 6.90 16.81
C LEU A 12 -4.71 6.70 17.71
N GLY A 13 -5.09 7.75 18.44
CA GLY A 13 -6.20 7.71 19.41
C GLY A 13 -7.59 7.67 18.75
N LYS A 14 -7.65 7.73 17.42
CA LYS A 14 -8.88 7.64 16.66
C LYS A 14 -8.92 6.32 15.91
N GLU A 15 -9.91 5.52 16.19
CA GLU A 15 -10.25 4.39 15.33
C GLU A 15 -10.84 4.92 14.03
N TYR A 16 -10.44 4.31 12.92
CA TYR A 16 -11.02 4.63 11.64
C TYR A 16 -12.30 3.83 11.48
N ASP A 17 -13.41 4.51 11.30
CA ASP A 17 -14.74 3.90 11.14
C ASP A 17 -14.87 3.11 9.84
N ASP A 18 -13.93 3.30 8.92
CA ASP A 18 -13.99 2.79 7.57
C ASP A 18 -12.59 2.40 7.10
N LYS A 19 -12.47 1.18 6.58
CA LYS A 19 -11.21 0.65 6.03
C LYS A 19 -10.68 1.46 4.85
N TYR A 20 -11.53 2.13 4.09
CA TYR A 20 -11.10 3.03 3.00
C TYR A 20 -10.35 4.25 3.54
N ASN A 21 -10.82 4.80 4.63
CA ASN A 21 -10.14 5.91 5.31
C ASN A 21 -8.79 5.48 5.89
N LEU A 22 -8.72 4.29 6.48
CA LEU A 22 -7.46 3.72 6.96
C LEU A 22 -6.47 3.50 5.81
N ALA A 23 -6.91 2.88 4.73
CA ALA A 23 -6.09 2.65 3.55
C ALA A 23 -5.61 3.99 2.95
N GLN A 24 -6.47 4.99 2.88
CA GLN A 24 -6.12 6.31 2.37
C GLN A 24 -5.05 6.99 3.21
N LYS A 25 -5.10 6.86 4.53
CA LYS A 25 -4.04 7.33 5.43
C LYS A 25 -2.72 6.61 5.21
N TYR A 26 -2.77 5.30 5.06
CA TYR A 26 -1.60 4.50 4.76
C TYR A 26 -0.93 4.93 3.44
N TYR A 27 -1.70 5.05 2.37
CA TYR A 27 -1.15 5.48 1.08
C TYR A 27 -0.69 6.95 1.09
N ALA A 28 -1.35 7.81 1.85
CA ALA A 28 -0.89 9.18 2.06
C ALA A 28 0.48 9.22 2.75
N LEU A 29 0.70 8.36 3.74
CA LEU A 29 1.99 8.22 4.41
C LEU A 29 3.07 7.72 3.43
N LEU A 30 2.79 6.67 2.66
CA LEU A 30 3.72 6.20 1.62
C LEU A 30 4.03 7.28 0.59
N SER A 31 3.02 8.03 0.15
CA SER A 31 3.19 9.14 -0.78
C SER A 31 4.12 10.22 -0.22
N ALA A 32 3.92 10.59 1.04
CA ALA A 32 4.76 11.59 1.70
C ALA A 32 6.20 11.13 1.87
N LEU A 33 6.41 9.91 2.37
CA LEU A 33 7.74 9.35 2.61
C LEU A 33 8.55 9.14 1.32
N ASN A 34 7.89 8.84 0.22
CA ASN A 34 8.51 8.55 -1.07
C ASN A 34 8.41 9.71 -2.07
N ASN A 35 7.94 10.86 -1.62
CA ASN A 35 7.80 12.06 -2.45
C ASN A 35 7.00 11.83 -3.75
N LEU A 36 5.96 11.03 -3.67
CA LEU A 36 5.13 10.67 -4.83
C LEU A 36 4.15 11.77 -5.21
N LYS A 37 3.81 12.66 -4.26
CA LYS A 37 2.90 13.80 -4.47
C LYS A 37 1.54 13.38 -5.02
N LEU A 38 0.98 12.29 -4.51
CA LEU A 38 -0.33 11.84 -4.91
C LEU A 38 -1.41 12.82 -4.44
N THR A 39 -2.33 13.12 -5.32
CA THR A 39 -3.51 13.94 -5.00
C THR A 39 -4.50 13.14 -4.14
N GLU A 40 -5.42 13.83 -3.50
CA GLU A 40 -6.47 13.17 -2.72
C GLU A 40 -7.28 12.17 -3.55
N ARG A 41 -7.63 12.54 -4.78
CA ARG A 41 -8.37 11.65 -5.69
C ARG A 41 -7.55 10.42 -6.08
N GLU A 42 -6.26 10.58 -6.28
CA GLU A 42 -5.36 9.46 -6.55
C GLU A 42 -5.25 8.53 -5.33
N LEU A 43 -5.13 9.07 -4.13
CA LEU A 43 -5.14 8.30 -2.88
C LEU A 43 -6.44 7.53 -2.69
N GLN A 44 -7.58 8.14 -2.99
CA GLN A 44 -8.88 7.49 -2.95
C GLN A 44 -8.94 6.31 -3.91
N LEU A 45 -8.46 6.47 -5.13
CA LEU A 45 -8.50 5.40 -6.13
C LEU A 45 -7.55 4.24 -5.80
N VAL A 46 -6.34 4.52 -5.31
CA VAL A 46 -5.42 3.48 -4.83
C VAL A 46 -6.05 2.69 -3.69
N SER A 47 -6.60 3.38 -2.70
CA SER A 47 -7.23 2.76 -1.53
C SER A 47 -8.42 1.89 -1.91
N TYR A 48 -9.30 2.40 -2.75
CA TYR A 48 -10.44 1.66 -3.28
C TYR A 48 -10.00 0.40 -4.02
N THR A 49 -9.05 0.54 -4.92
CA THR A 49 -8.54 -0.57 -5.73
C THR A 49 -7.86 -1.63 -4.88
N ALA A 50 -7.09 -1.24 -3.88
CA ALA A 50 -6.45 -2.17 -2.95
C ALA A 50 -7.46 -3.01 -2.18
N ILE A 51 -8.55 -2.41 -1.74
CA ILE A 51 -9.60 -3.09 -0.97
C ILE A 51 -10.49 -3.95 -1.86
N LYS A 52 -10.89 -3.45 -3.03
CA LYS A 52 -11.73 -4.21 -3.99
C LYS A 52 -10.96 -5.26 -4.77
N GLY A 53 -9.64 -5.13 -4.87
CA GLY A 53 -8.77 -6.04 -5.60
C GLY A 53 -8.50 -5.64 -7.04
N THR A 54 -9.37 -4.89 -7.70
CA THR A 54 -9.19 -4.41 -9.08
C THR A 54 -10.10 -3.22 -9.39
N ILE A 55 -9.67 -2.40 -10.33
CA ILE A 55 -10.46 -1.30 -10.93
C ILE A 55 -10.77 -1.55 -12.40
N THR A 56 -10.66 -2.78 -12.85
CA THR A 56 -10.87 -3.12 -14.26
C THR A 56 -12.34 -3.06 -14.66
N TYR A 57 -13.22 -3.52 -13.81
CA TYR A 57 -14.62 -3.75 -14.16
C TYR A 57 -15.49 -2.50 -14.09
N ALA A 58 -16.47 -2.44 -14.98
CA ALA A 58 -17.37 -1.29 -15.07
C ALA A 58 -18.16 -1.02 -13.78
N ASN A 59 -18.59 -2.07 -13.08
CA ASN A 59 -19.30 -1.94 -11.82
C ASN A 59 -18.44 -1.32 -10.71
N ALA A 60 -17.17 -1.71 -10.61
CA ALA A 60 -16.24 -1.11 -9.66
C ALA A 60 -15.99 0.37 -9.97
N ARG A 61 -15.85 0.71 -11.24
CA ARG A 61 -15.68 2.10 -11.69
C ARG A 61 -16.92 2.95 -11.41
N ALA A 62 -18.10 2.40 -11.65
CA ALA A 62 -19.36 3.08 -11.36
C ALA A 62 -19.51 3.33 -9.85
N GLU A 63 -19.23 2.35 -9.01
CA GLU A 63 -19.25 2.49 -7.56
C GLU A 63 -18.29 3.56 -7.07
N PHE A 64 -17.05 3.55 -7.57
CA PHE A 64 -16.08 4.58 -7.23
C PHE A 64 -16.54 5.98 -7.64
N CYS A 65 -17.09 6.12 -8.85
CA CYS A 65 -17.62 7.39 -9.33
C CYS A 65 -18.75 7.92 -8.45
N GLU A 66 -19.61 7.05 -7.97
CA GLU A 66 -20.68 7.40 -7.05
C GLU A 66 -20.16 7.78 -5.66
N MET A 67 -19.26 6.97 -5.09
CA MET A 67 -18.67 7.23 -3.76
C MET A 67 -17.96 8.57 -3.67
N TYR A 68 -17.26 8.95 -4.72
CA TYR A 68 -16.35 10.11 -4.70
C TYR A 68 -16.77 11.22 -5.66
N ASN A 69 -17.94 11.14 -6.25
CA ASN A 69 -18.48 12.12 -7.20
C ASN A 69 -17.47 12.49 -8.29
N THR A 70 -17.09 11.52 -9.08
CA THR A 70 -16.12 11.68 -10.17
C THR A 70 -16.59 10.95 -11.44
N THR A 71 -15.76 10.91 -12.46
CA THR A 71 -16.08 10.35 -13.77
C THR A 71 -15.12 9.23 -14.17
N THR A 72 -15.58 8.37 -15.09
CA THR A 72 -14.73 7.32 -15.67
C THR A 72 -13.51 7.91 -16.40
N ALA A 73 -13.65 9.06 -17.03
CA ALA A 73 -12.52 9.76 -17.68
C ALA A 73 -11.43 10.11 -16.65
N THR A 74 -11.83 10.60 -15.48
CA THR A 74 -10.90 10.87 -14.38
C THR A 74 -10.20 9.59 -13.91
N ILE A 75 -10.94 8.50 -13.76
CA ILE A 75 -10.34 7.18 -13.40
C ILE A 75 -9.30 6.77 -14.44
N ASN A 76 -9.62 6.86 -15.73
CA ASN A 76 -8.69 6.48 -16.80
C ASN A 76 -7.38 7.28 -16.75
N ASN A 77 -7.47 8.58 -16.52
CA ASN A 77 -6.30 9.43 -16.39
C ASN A 77 -5.43 9.06 -15.20
N ILE A 78 -6.05 8.81 -14.05
CA ILE A 78 -5.34 8.38 -12.83
C ILE A 78 -4.71 7.00 -13.02
N VAL A 79 -5.44 6.04 -13.57
CA VAL A 79 -4.92 4.69 -13.86
C VAL A 79 -3.69 4.77 -14.74
N SER A 80 -3.72 5.55 -15.81
CA SER A 80 -2.58 5.73 -16.71
C SER A 80 -1.37 6.30 -15.97
N LYS A 81 -1.56 7.31 -15.12
CA LYS A 81 -0.50 7.91 -14.32
C LYS A 81 0.09 6.91 -13.32
N LEU A 82 -0.76 6.23 -12.56
CA LEU A 82 -0.33 5.31 -11.51
C LEU A 82 0.33 4.05 -12.08
N LYS A 83 -0.03 3.64 -13.29
CA LYS A 83 0.68 2.57 -14.02
C LYS A 83 2.10 3.01 -14.39
N ARG A 84 2.28 4.23 -14.89
CA ARG A 84 3.62 4.76 -15.18
C ARG A 84 4.49 4.86 -13.93
N MET A 85 3.89 5.13 -12.77
CA MET A 85 4.59 5.20 -11.49
C MET A 85 4.88 3.81 -10.86
N GLY A 86 4.35 2.73 -11.42
CA GLY A 86 4.47 1.39 -10.85
C GLY A 86 3.58 1.13 -9.63
N ILE A 87 2.69 2.05 -9.29
CA ILE A 87 1.71 1.89 -8.21
C ILE A 87 0.60 0.95 -8.62
N PHE A 88 0.11 1.08 -9.85
CA PHE A 88 -0.77 0.12 -10.49
C PHE A 88 0.00 -0.79 -11.43
N ILE A 89 -0.40 -2.05 -11.45
CA ILE A 89 0.10 -3.06 -12.40
C ILE A 89 -1.06 -3.72 -13.11
N LYS A 90 -0.80 -4.28 -14.27
CA LYS A 90 -1.73 -5.17 -14.96
C LYS A 90 -1.27 -6.61 -14.79
N LYS A 91 -2.09 -7.42 -14.16
CA LYS A 91 -1.83 -8.85 -13.95
C LYS A 91 -3.07 -9.66 -14.27
N ASP A 92 -2.92 -10.69 -15.10
CA ASP A 92 -4.02 -11.56 -15.55
C ASP A 92 -5.20 -10.77 -16.14
N GLY A 93 -4.88 -9.74 -16.93
CA GLY A 93 -5.87 -8.85 -17.55
C GLY A 93 -6.54 -7.86 -16.59
N LYS A 94 -6.16 -7.83 -15.33
CA LYS A 94 -6.75 -6.96 -14.29
C LYS A 94 -5.79 -5.88 -13.85
N ILE A 95 -6.32 -4.66 -13.70
CA ILE A 95 -5.59 -3.54 -13.13
C ILE A 95 -5.71 -3.60 -11.62
N LYS A 96 -4.57 -3.75 -10.95
CA LYS A 96 -4.46 -3.91 -9.50
C LYS A 96 -3.43 -2.94 -8.94
N VAL A 97 -3.51 -2.68 -7.64
CA VAL A 97 -2.41 -2.06 -6.90
C VAL A 97 -1.25 -3.05 -6.85
N ASN A 98 -0.03 -2.54 -6.99
CA ASN A 98 1.17 -3.35 -6.84
C ASN A 98 1.13 -4.11 -5.49
N PRO A 99 1.21 -5.45 -5.49
CA PRO A 99 1.04 -6.25 -4.28
C PRO A 99 1.99 -5.88 -3.14
N ILE A 100 3.14 -5.32 -3.47
CA ILE A 100 4.17 -4.93 -2.49
C ILE A 100 3.66 -3.86 -1.52
N ILE A 101 2.72 -3.04 -1.94
CA ILE A 101 2.15 -1.96 -1.13
C ILE A 101 0.70 -2.23 -0.70
N VAL A 102 0.22 -3.45 -0.83
CA VAL A 102 -1.13 -3.84 -0.38
C VAL A 102 -1.05 -4.49 0.98
N LEU A 103 -1.86 -3.99 1.92
CA LEU A 103 -2.02 -4.55 3.25
C LEU A 103 -3.45 -5.08 3.43
N ASP A 104 -3.64 -5.88 4.45
CA ASP A 104 -4.96 -6.30 4.89
C ASP A 104 -5.56 -5.22 5.81
N PHE A 105 -6.39 -4.36 5.24
CA PHE A 105 -6.99 -3.24 5.95
C PHE A 105 -8.14 -3.63 6.89
N ASP A 106 -8.52 -4.90 6.93
CA ASP A 106 -9.46 -5.44 7.92
C ASP A 106 -8.78 -5.81 9.25
N LYS A 107 -7.44 -5.78 9.28
CA LYS A 107 -6.63 -6.11 10.46
C LYS A 107 -5.96 -4.88 11.05
N ASN A 108 -5.48 -5.00 12.27
CA ASN A 108 -4.61 -4.00 12.87
C ASN A 108 -3.30 -3.93 12.09
N ILE A 109 -2.89 -2.71 11.77
CA ILE A 109 -1.70 -2.44 10.98
C ILE A 109 -0.65 -1.80 11.87
N THR A 110 0.54 -2.37 11.86
CA THR A 110 1.74 -1.78 12.46
C THR A 110 2.73 -1.47 11.34
N LEU A 111 3.16 -0.23 11.25
CA LEU A 111 4.18 0.20 10.29
C LEU A 111 5.50 0.42 11.01
N LEU A 112 6.57 -0.14 10.49
CA LEU A 112 7.92 0.14 10.91
C LEU A 112 8.62 0.98 9.83
N ILE A 113 8.99 2.22 10.18
CA ILE A 113 9.68 3.13 9.29
C ILE A 113 11.12 3.25 9.80
N LYS A 114 12.08 2.91 8.94
CA LYS A 114 13.50 3.10 9.22
C LYS A 114 14.02 4.29 8.43
N LEU A 115 14.60 5.25 9.13
CA LEU A 115 15.29 6.38 8.54
C LEU A 115 16.80 6.14 8.67
N ASN A 116 17.44 5.93 7.54
CA ASN A 116 18.87 5.63 7.50
C ASN A 116 19.66 6.86 7.03
N HIS A 117 20.93 6.97 7.50
CA HIS A 117 21.84 7.95 6.98
C HIS A 117 22.26 7.64 5.54
N GLU A 118 22.81 8.63 4.84
CA GLU A 118 23.18 8.51 3.42
C GLU A 118 24.17 7.39 3.13
N GLU A 119 24.99 7.02 4.09
CA GLU A 119 26.00 5.97 3.96
C GLU A 119 25.39 4.58 3.79
N ASP A 120 24.14 4.41 4.24
CA ASP A 120 23.43 3.12 4.19
C ASP A 120 22.48 3.00 2.99
N ARG A 121 22.51 3.97 2.07
CA ARG A 121 21.54 4.05 0.96
C ARG A 121 21.73 3.02 -0.15
N GLN A 122 22.72 2.15 -0.08
CA GLN A 122 23.05 1.29 -1.21
C GLN A 122 22.01 0.19 -1.51
N ASN A 123 20.94 0.03 -0.70
CA ASN A 123 19.94 -1.04 -0.88
C ASN A 123 18.55 -0.72 -0.34
N THR A 124 18.16 0.54 -0.20
CA THR A 124 16.78 0.83 0.19
C THR A 124 15.89 0.97 -1.02
N ASP A 125 15.36 -0.16 -1.48
CA ASP A 125 14.11 -0.11 -2.22
C ASP A 125 13.02 0.42 -1.29
N ILE A 126 12.35 1.45 -1.75
CA ILE A 126 11.19 2.13 -1.13
C ILE A 126 10.14 1.12 -0.61
N ILE A 127 10.22 -0.10 -1.04
CA ILE A 127 9.25 -1.18 -0.90
C ILE A 127 9.65 -2.19 0.18
N GLU A 128 10.89 -2.17 0.72
CA GLU A 128 11.30 -3.07 1.80
C GLU A 128 10.49 -2.90 3.09
N ALA A 129 9.99 -1.70 3.37
CA ALA A 129 9.22 -1.43 4.58
C ALA A 129 7.88 -2.19 4.65
N THR A 130 7.41 -2.73 3.54
CA THR A 130 6.12 -3.42 3.45
C THR A 130 6.24 -4.94 3.38
N HIS A 131 7.45 -5.47 3.22
CA HIS A 131 7.66 -6.89 2.88
C HIS A 131 8.06 -7.79 4.04
N ASN A 132 8.14 -7.28 5.26
CA ASN A 132 8.21 -8.12 6.44
C ASN A 132 6.82 -8.69 6.78
N GLN A 133 6.23 -9.36 5.81
CA GLN A 133 5.34 -10.44 6.17
C GLN A 133 6.24 -11.50 6.80
N GLU A 134 5.99 -11.76 8.05
CA GLU A 134 6.50 -12.93 8.71
C GLU A 134 6.32 -14.11 7.76
N ASP A 135 7.42 -14.63 7.23
CA ASP A 135 7.47 -16.00 6.81
C ASP A 135 7.28 -16.83 8.07
N GLY A 136 6.00 -16.89 8.46
CA GLY A 136 5.59 -17.75 9.53
C GLY A 136 5.98 -19.16 9.15
N ASN A 137 7.02 -19.62 9.80
CA ASN A 137 7.25 -20.96 10.16
C ASN A 137 6.74 -22.01 9.15
N ARG A 138 7.48 -22.21 8.10
CA ARG A 138 7.46 -23.49 7.44
C ARG A 138 8.46 -24.39 8.18
N ASP A 139 8.00 -24.94 9.26
CA ASP A 139 8.58 -26.17 9.73
C ASP A 139 8.38 -27.20 8.65
N GLY A 140 9.38 -27.31 7.81
CA GLY A 140 9.49 -28.43 6.90
C GLY A 140 9.64 -29.67 7.76
N ASP A 141 8.57 -30.37 7.93
CA ASP A 141 8.60 -31.73 8.44
C ASP A 141 9.39 -32.58 7.45
N LEU A 142 10.68 -32.65 7.68
CA LEU A 142 11.55 -33.62 7.03
C LEU A 142 11.24 -34.98 7.64
N ARG A 143 10.22 -35.62 7.10
CA ARG A 143 10.06 -37.04 7.33
C ARG A 143 11.10 -37.78 6.52
N GLU A 144 12.14 -38.22 7.21
CA GLU A 144 12.95 -39.30 6.73
C GLU A 144 12.06 -40.52 6.58
N SER A 145 11.84 -40.92 5.36
CA SER A 145 11.32 -42.24 5.06
C SER A 145 12.49 -43.20 4.94
N ASN A 146 12.53 -44.17 5.81
CA ASN A 146 13.33 -45.37 5.63
C ASN A 146 12.77 -46.20 4.45
#